data_e269b86832b500e7aa0ab466fbcf05b0
#
_entry.id   e269b86832b500e7aa0ab466fbcf05b0
#
_cell.length_a   1.000
_cell.length_b   1.000
_cell.length_c   1.000
_cell.angle_alpha   90.00
_cell.angle_beta   90.00
_cell.angle_gamma   90.00
#
_symmetry.space_group_name_H-M   'P 1'
#
loop_
_entity.id
_entity.type
_entity.pdbx_description
1 polymer ?
#
loop_
_entity_poly.entity_id
_entity_poly.type
_entity_poly.pdbx_seq_one_letter_code
_entity_poly.pdbx_strand_id
1 'polypeptide(L)'
;MGWTSENVAHEFNISREDMDDFAAKSFQRAEAADRAGHFAKEIVPFTSYQKDPVTGNRRKVIVSKDDGIRYGTTKATLLKIRPAFPQWTPSQTTGGNASQITDGAAAVLLMTRSKAEDLGLRILAKYANTAITGELESWSDAISIENICVGLAPRIMGIGPSIAIPKVLAKVGLTKDDVDLFEVRVTKKKDGSRVTMAVDQ
;
A
#
# COMPACT_ATOMS: atom_id res chain seq x y z
N MET A 1 -0.02 14.51 3.05
CA MET A 1 -0.60 13.40 2.29
C MET A 1 -2.10 13.57 2.08
N GLY A 2 -2.89 13.97 3.05
CA GLY A 2 -4.28 14.27 2.77
C GLY A 2 -4.47 15.25 1.61
N TRP A 3 -3.63 16.28 1.54
CA TRP A 3 -3.63 17.23 0.42
C TRP A 3 -3.41 16.56 -0.93
N THR A 4 -2.47 15.62 -1.04
CA THR A 4 -2.24 14.89 -2.30
C THR A 4 -3.39 13.95 -2.64
N SER A 5 -4.07 13.36 -1.65
CA SER A 5 -5.27 12.55 -1.85
C SER A 5 -6.42 13.40 -2.40
N GLU A 6 -6.66 14.57 -1.81
CA GLU A 6 -7.70 15.48 -2.29
C GLU A 6 -7.39 16.00 -3.70
N ASN A 7 -6.12 16.31 -4.03
CA ASN A 7 -5.73 16.71 -5.36
C ASN A 7 -6.04 15.64 -6.40
N VAL A 8 -5.71 14.38 -6.12
CA VAL A 8 -6.02 13.25 -7.01
C VAL A 8 -7.52 13.09 -7.16
N ALA A 9 -8.27 13.12 -6.06
CA ALA A 9 -9.74 13.03 -6.12
C ALA A 9 -10.36 14.13 -6.99
N HIS A 10 -9.88 15.36 -6.85
CA HIS A 10 -10.36 16.49 -7.64
C HIS A 10 -9.98 16.37 -9.13
N GLU A 11 -8.71 16.09 -9.45
CA GLU A 11 -8.24 16.05 -10.83
C GLU A 11 -8.81 14.89 -11.65
N PHE A 12 -9.04 13.76 -10.98
CA PHE A 12 -9.58 12.55 -11.62
C PHE A 12 -11.07 12.35 -11.37
N ASN A 13 -11.76 13.36 -10.80
CA ASN A 13 -13.21 13.31 -10.52
C ASN A 13 -13.63 12.08 -9.71
N ILE A 14 -12.82 11.68 -8.72
CA ILE A 14 -13.11 10.56 -7.84
C ILE A 14 -14.02 11.07 -6.72
N SER A 15 -15.22 10.50 -6.64
CA SER A 15 -16.18 10.90 -5.62
C SER A 15 -15.90 10.28 -4.26
N ARG A 16 -16.44 10.88 -3.21
CA ARG A 16 -16.45 10.30 -1.86
C ARG A 16 -17.08 8.90 -1.86
N GLU A 17 -18.14 8.73 -2.63
CA GLU A 17 -18.86 7.46 -2.72
C GLU A 17 -18.03 6.37 -3.36
N ASP A 18 -17.24 6.68 -4.40
CA ASP A 18 -16.33 5.74 -5.04
C ASP A 18 -15.23 5.29 -4.08
N MET A 19 -14.66 6.24 -3.33
CA MET A 19 -13.63 5.96 -2.32
C MET A 19 -14.17 5.08 -1.19
N ASP A 20 -15.39 5.36 -0.71
CA ASP A 20 -16.01 4.59 0.36
C ASP A 20 -16.47 3.20 -0.12
N ASP A 21 -16.91 3.06 -1.38
CA ASP A 21 -17.25 1.75 -1.96
C ASP A 21 -16.00 0.87 -2.10
N PHE A 22 -14.90 1.44 -2.59
CA PHE A 22 -13.62 0.74 -2.66
C PHE A 22 -13.12 0.32 -1.27
N ALA A 23 -13.15 1.24 -0.30
CA ALA A 23 -12.74 0.94 1.06
C ALA A 23 -13.60 -0.14 1.72
N ALA A 24 -14.92 -0.12 1.52
CA ALA A 24 -15.81 -1.14 2.03
C ALA A 24 -15.49 -2.53 1.47
N LYS A 25 -15.23 -2.63 0.16
CA LYS A 25 -14.80 -3.88 -0.48
C LYS A 25 -13.48 -4.38 0.08
N SER A 26 -12.51 -3.49 0.30
CA SER A 26 -11.21 -3.83 0.91
C SER A 26 -11.39 -4.39 2.33
N PHE A 27 -12.18 -3.74 3.19
CA PHE A 27 -12.47 -4.25 4.52
C PHE A 27 -13.16 -5.61 4.49
N GLN A 28 -14.12 -5.81 3.60
CA GLN A 28 -14.86 -7.08 3.48
C GLN A 28 -13.94 -8.22 3.02
N ARG A 29 -13.05 -7.96 2.07
CA ARG A 29 -12.04 -8.93 1.62
C ARG A 29 -11.07 -9.27 2.75
N ALA A 30 -10.57 -8.27 3.47
CA ALA A 30 -9.69 -8.49 4.61
C ALA A 30 -10.37 -9.29 5.73
N GLU A 31 -11.64 -9.00 6.04
CA GLU A 31 -12.43 -9.78 6.99
C GLU A 31 -12.61 -11.23 6.55
N ALA A 32 -12.93 -11.46 5.28
CA ALA A 32 -13.07 -12.82 4.74
C ALA A 32 -11.75 -13.60 4.80
N ALA A 33 -10.64 -12.98 4.45
CA ALA A 33 -9.31 -13.57 4.50
C ALA A 33 -8.87 -13.91 5.95
N ASP A 34 -9.15 -13.01 6.90
CA ASP A 34 -8.83 -13.24 8.31
C ASP A 34 -9.68 -14.38 8.89
N ARG A 35 -10.99 -14.39 8.62
CA ARG A 35 -11.89 -15.49 9.03
C ARG A 35 -11.47 -16.84 8.43
N ALA A 36 -10.93 -16.85 7.21
CA ALA A 36 -10.39 -18.04 6.56
C ALA A 36 -9.01 -18.46 7.09
N GLY A 37 -8.39 -17.66 7.97
CA GLY A 37 -7.09 -17.94 8.58
C GLY A 37 -5.89 -17.75 7.63
N HIS A 38 -6.05 -17.01 6.53
CA HIS A 38 -4.95 -16.78 5.59
C HIS A 38 -3.80 -16.02 6.24
N PHE A 39 -4.08 -14.95 6.98
CA PHE A 39 -3.06 -14.13 7.65
C PHE A 39 -2.34 -14.89 8.76
N ALA A 40 -2.99 -15.82 9.44
CA ALA A 40 -2.36 -16.63 10.49
C ALA A 40 -1.19 -17.51 9.99
N LYS A 41 -1.12 -17.76 8.67
CA LYS A 41 -0.02 -18.51 8.04
C LYS A 41 1.21 -17.63 7.74
N GLU A 42 1.02 -16.32 7.71
CA GLU A 42 2.05 -15.35 7.34
C GLU A 42 2.60 -14.61 8.56
N ILE A 43 1.76 -14.37 9.57
CA ILE A 43 2.12 -13.63 10.77
C ILE A 43 2.99 -14.49 11.68
N VAL A 44 4.18 -13.97 11.97
CA VAL A 44 5.07 -14.58 12.99
C VAL A 44 4.80 -13.90 14.34
N PRO A 45 4.25 -14.60 15.34
CA PRO A 45 4.01 -14.03 16.65
C PRO A 45 5.29 -13.53 17.30
N PHE A 46 5.27 -12.31 17.84
CA PHE A 46 6.42 -11.75 18.54
C PHE A 46 6.03 -11.12 19.87
N THR A 47 7.00 -11.02 20.77
CA THR A 47 6.81 -10.38 22.05
C THR A 47 7.02 -8.88 21.94
N SER A 48 6.06 -8.10 22.45
CA SER A 48 6.14 -6.65 22.57
C SER A 48 5.72 -6.19 23.96
N TYR A 49 5.81 -4.88 24.21
CA TYR A 49 5.40 -4.27 25.47
C TYR A 49 4.33 -3.22 25.21
N GLN A 50 3.16 -3.45 25.75
CA GLN A 50 2.07 -2.49 25.71
C GLN A 50 2.11 -1.60 26.95
N LYS A 51 2.03 -0.28 26.76
CA LYS A 51 1.91 0.68 27.86
C LYS A 51 0.44 0.81 28.24
N ASP A 52 0.14 0.61 29.51
CA ASP A 52 -1.19 0.87 30.05
C ASP A 52 -1.46 2.38 30.00
N PRO A 53 -2.57 2.83 29.38
CA PRO A 53 -2.86 4.25 29.21
C PRO A 53 -3.19 4.97 30.51
N VAL A 54 -3.62 4.25 31.55
CA VAL A 54 -4.02 4.82 32.85
C VAL A 54 -2.85 4.84 33.85
N THR A 55 -2.20 3.68 34.03
CA THR A 55 -1.12 3.51 35.02
C THR A 55 0.26 3.83 34.48
N GLY A 56 0.44 3.89 33.17
CA GLY A 56 1.73 4.07 32.52
C GLY A 56 2.64 2.82 32.55
N ASN A 57 2.22 1.75 33.22
CA ASN A 57 3.00 0.54 33.39
C ASN A 57 3.10 -0.22 32.05
N ARG A 58 4.27 -0.86 31.82
CA ARG A 58 4.48 -1.73 30.65
C ARG A 58 4.13 -3.17 31.01
N ARG A 59 3.26 -3.78 30.22
CA ARG A 59 2.99 -5.22 30.28
C ARG A 59 3.53 -5.93 29.03
N LYS A 60 4.08 -7.10 29.22
CA LYS A 60 4.49 -7.98 28.11
C LYS A 60 3.26 -8.52 27.43
N VAL A 61 3.21 -8.44 26.09
CA VAL A 61 2.13 -8.97 25.26
C VAL A 61 2.72 -9.76 24.09
N ILE A 62 1.99 -10.76 23.60
CA ILE A 62 2.32 -11.45 22.36
C ILE A 62 1.41 -10.85 21.28
N VAL A 63 2.02 -10.27 20.26
CA VAL A 63 1.32 -9.77 19.08
C VAL A 63 1.31 -10.88 18.03
N SER A 64 0.13 -11.33 17.65
CA SER A 64 -0.08 -12.45 16.71
C SER A 64 -1.19 -12.19 15.71
N LYS A 65 -1.72 -10.98 15.67
CA LYS A 65 -2.79 -10.56 14.75
C LYS A 65 -2.61 -9.10 14.37
N ASP A 66 -3.04 -8.78 13.16
CA ASP A 66 -3.25 -7.39 12.74
C ASP A 66 -4.43 -6.78 13.48
N ASP A 67 -4.34 -5.49 13.80
CA ASP A 67 -5.40 -4.79 14.52
C ASP A 67 -6.24 -3.87 13.60
N GLY A 68 -5.92 -3.85 12.33
CA GLY A 68 -6.48 -2.94 11.33
C GLY A 68 -7.85 -3.31 10.79
N ILE A 69 -8.23 -4.58 10.83
CA ILE A 69 -9.46 -5.07 10.21
C ILE A 69 -10.67 -4.64 11.02
N ARG A 70 -11.60 -3.90 10.41
CA ARG A 70 -12.87 -3.47 11.02
C ARG A 70 -13.99 -4.31 10.45
N TYR A 71 -14.38 -5.36 11.18
CA TYR A 71 -15.43 -6.30 10.78
C TYR A 71 -16.78 -5.61 10.62
N GLY A 72 -17.54 -6.07 9.64
CA GLY A 72 -18.87 -5.53 9.35
C GLY A 72 -18.85 -4.14 8.71
N THR A 73 -17.71 -3.68 8.20
CA THR A 73 -17.62 -2.39 7.50
C THR A 73 -18.42 -2.43 6.20
N THR A 74 -19.27 -1.43 6.00
CA THR A 74 -20.09 -1.25 4.80
C THR A 74 -19.93 0.15 4.24
N LYS A 75 -20.27 0.36 2.96
CA LYS A 75 -20.31 1.69 2.35
C LYS A 75 -21.18 2.64 3.19
N ALA A 76 -22.35 2.18 3.66
CA ALA A 76 -23.27 2.99 4.46
C ALA A 76 -22.68 3.44 5.80
N THR A 77 -21.82 2.62 6.42
CA THR A 77 -21.12 3.04 7.65
C THR A 77 -19.99 4.01 7.37
N LEU A 78 -19.27 3.85 6.26
CA LEU A 78 -18.17 4.75 5.86
C LEU A 78 -18.69 6.13 5.47
N LEU A 79 -19.79 6.24 4.75
CA LEU A 79 -20.42 7.50 4.35
C LEU A 79 -20.77 8.41 5.54
N LYS A 80 -20.98 7.84 6.74
CA LYS A 80 -21.26 8.59 7.97
C LYS A 80 -20.02 9.21 8.62
N ILE A 81 -18.82 8.81 8.19
CA ILE A 81 -17.58 9.30 8.77
C ILE A 81 -17.32 10.72 8.26
N ARG A 82 -17.03 11.64 9.18
CA ARG A 82 -16.71 13.02 8.84
C ARG A 82 -15.42 13.09 7.99
N PRO A 83 -15.31 14.06 7.06
CA PRO A 83 -14.07 14.29 6.35
C PRO A 83 -12.88 14.53 7.29
N ALA A 84 -11.72 14.02 6.91
CA ALA A 84 -10.49 14.20 7.67
C ALA A 84 -9.92 15.63 7.52
N PHE A 85 -10.27 16.30 6.43
CA PHE A 85 -9.77 17.62 6.06
C PHE A 85 -10.91 18.57 5.70
N PRO A 86 -11.78 18.95 6.66
CA PRO A 86 -12.98 19.75 6.38
C PRO A 86 -12.66 21.15 5.84
N GLN A 87 -11.42 21.63 6.03
CA GLN A 87 -10.94 22.90 5.48
C GLN A 87 -10.70 22.85 3.95
N TRP A 88 -10.71 21.68 3.34
CA TRP A 88 -10.50 21.48 1.90
C TRP A 88 -11.78 20.99 1.24
N THR A 89 -12.66 21.91 0.92
CA THR A 89 -13.99 21.59 0.36
C THR A 89 -13.93 21.53 -1.17
N PRO A 90 -14.51 20.49 -1.80
CA PRO A 90 -15.10 19.29 -1.19
C PRO A 90 -14.02 18.29 -0.71
N SER A 91 -14.10 17.83 0.54
CA SER A 91 -13.15 16.87 1.10
C SER A 91 -13.69 15.44 0.98
N GLN A 92 -12.91 14.56 0.34
CA GLN A 92 -13.28 13.17 0.04
C GLN A 92 -12.66 12.16 1.01
N THR A 93 -11.46 12.47 1.53
CA THR A 93 -10.69 11.57 2.40
C THR A 93 -11.26 11.54 3.82
N THR A 94 -11.38 10.34 4.37
CA THR A 94 -11.83 10.11 5.75
C THR A 94 -10.93 9.13 6.47
N GLY A 95 -11.09 8.98 7.79
CA GLY A 95 -10.44 7.91 8.55
C GLY A 95 -10.90 6.49 8.16
N GLY A 96 -11.99 6.37 7.42
CA GLY A 96 -12.51 5.07 6.96
C GLY A 96 -12.04 4.67 5.57
N ASN A 97 -11.74 5.63 4.69
CA ASN A 97 -11.25 5.34 3.34
C ASN A 97 -9.76 5.65 3.14
N ALA A 98 -9.08 6.13 4.17
CA ALA A 98 -7.63 6.31 4.17
C ALA A 98 -6.91 5.04 4.65
N SER A 99 -5.70 4.83 4.14
CA SER A 99 -4.82 3.76 4.63
C SER A 99 -4.46 3.97 6.10
N GLN A 100 -4.36 2.89 6.85
CA GLN A 100 -3.82 2.92 8.21
C GLN A 100 -2.31 3.19 8.22
N ILE A 101 -1.83 3.69 9.34
CA ILE A 101 -0.40 3.78 9.65
C ILE A 101 -0.09 2.60 10.55
N THR A 102 0.63 1.61 10.02
CA THR A 102 1.00 0.39 10.75
C THR A 102 2.51 0.22 10.79
N ASP A 103 3.00 -0.34 11.88
CA ASP A 103 4.38 -0.79 11.98
C ASP A 103 4.46 -2.25 11.50
N GLY A 104 5.49 -2.57 10.73
CA GLY A 104 5.68 -3.91 10.22
C GLY A 104 7.10 -4.11 9.73
N ALA A 105 7.51 -5.37 9.66
CA ALA A 105 8.79 -5.77 9.09
C ALA A 105 8.61 -7.05 8.28
N ALA A 106 9.31 -7.13 7.15
CA ALA A 106 9.37 -8.33 6.32
C ALA A 106 10.79 -8.57 5.84
N ALA A 107 11.15 -9.82 5.63
CA ALA A 107 12.44 -10.21 5.08
C ALA A 107 12.23 -11.15 3.89
N VAL A 108 12.89 -10.85 2.78
CA VAL A 108 12.85 -11.67 1.56
C VAL A 108 14.27 -12.09 1.21
N LEU A 109 14.48 -13.39 1.07
CA LEU A 109 15.77 -13.94 0.66
C LEU A 109 15.82 -14.02 -0.87
N LEU A 110 16.71 -13.25 -1.48
CA LEU A 110 16.95 -13.25 -2.91
C LEU A 110 18.30 -13.89 -3.25
N MET A 111 18.33 -14.73 -4.27
CA MET A 111 19.55 -15.35 -4.78
C MET A 111 19.37 -15.80 -6.23
N THR A 112 20.44 -16.19 -6.90
CA THR A 112 20.37 -16.82 -8.22
C THR A 112 19.73 -18.21 -8.12
N ARG A 113 19.11 -18.67 -9.20
CA ARG A 113 18.53 -20.01 -9.28
C ARG A 113 19.57 -21.10 -8.96
N SER A 114 20.75 -21.03 -9.58
CA SER A 114 21.83 -21.98 -9.33
C SER A 114 22.21 -22.04 -7.86
N LYS A 115 22.31 -20.90 -7.19
CA LYS A 115 22.63 -20.87 -5.76
C LYS A 115 21.54 -21.48 -4.89
N ALA A 116 20.28 -21.29 -5.25
CA ALA A 116 19.16 -21.93 -4.53
C ALA A 116 19.19 -23.45 -4.69
N GLU A 117 19.48 -23.93 -5.90
CA GLU A 117 19.61 -25.36 -6.21
C GLU A 117 20.81 -25.99 -5.48
N ASP A 118 21.98 -25.33 -5.49
CA ASP A 118 23.18 -25.77 -4.75
C ASP A 118 22.93 -25.93 -3.24
N LEU A 119 22.06 -25.07 -2.68
CA LEU A 119 21.70 -25.07 -1.26
C LEU A 119 20.48 -25.95 -0.94
N GLY A 120 19.89 -26.60 -1.94
CA GLY A 120 18.67 -27.40 -1.78
C GLY A 120 17.45 -26.59 -1.33
N LEU A 121 17.41 -25.28 -1.61
CA LEU A 121 16.34 -24.39 -1.19
C LEU A 121 15.18 -24.39 -2.19
N ARG A 122 13.95 -24.40 -1.66
CA ARG A 122 12.76 -24.27 -2.48
C ARG A 122 12.67 -22.87 -3.09
N ILE A 123 12.57 -22.80 -4.42
CA ILE A 123 12.32 -21.55 -5.13
C ILE A 123 10.82 -21.25 -5.07
N LEU A 124 10.44 -20.13 -4.43
CA LEU A 124 9.06 -19.73 -4.27
C LEU A 124 8.55 -18.89 -5.45
N ALA A 125 9.40 -17.98 -5.97
CA ALA A 125 9.07 -17.08 -7.05
C ALA A 125 10.33 -16.64 -7.82
N LYS A 126 10.15 -16.02 -8.97
CA LYS A 126 11.20 -15.37 -9.75
C LYS A 126 10.97 -13.86 -9.71
N TYR A 127 11.98 -13.10 -9.30
CA TYR A 127 11.99 -11.66 -9.51
C TYR A 127 12.18 -11.37 -11.01
N ALA A 128 11.23 -10.67 -11.62
CA ALA A 128 11.24 -10.41 -13.04
C ALA A 128 11.90 -9.07 -13.38
N ASN A 129 11.36 -7.96 -12.88
CA ASN A 129 11.87 -6.62 -13.17
C ASN A 129 11.32 -5.58 -12.18
N THR A 130 11.79 -4.35 -12.31
CA THR A 130 11.31 -3.18 -11.56
C THR A 130 11.16 -1.95 -12.45
N ALA A 131 10.31 -1.03 -12.05
CA ALA A 131 10.22 0.31 -12.61
C ALA A 131 10.11 1.34 -11.49
N ILE A 132 10.74 2.49 -11.67
CA ILE A 132 10.72 3.60 -10.73
C ILE A 132 9.99 4.77 -11.39
N THR A 133 9.16 5.46 -10.63
CA THR A 133 8.52 6.71 -11.03
C THR A 133 8.87 7.80 -10.03
N GLY A 134 9.25 8.98 -10.50
CA GLY A 134 9.62 10.14 -9.68
C GLY A 134 9.76 11.38 -10.55
N GLU A 135 9.90 12.53 -9.95
CA GLU A 135 10.13 13.80 -10.65
C GLU A 135 11.62 13.93 -11.01
N LEU A 136 11.91 14.30 -12.25
CA LEU A 136 13.21 14.75 -12.69
C LEU A 136 13.24 16.28 -12.61
N GLU A 137 14.21 16.83 -11.91
CA GLU A 137 14.39 18.28 -11.79
C GLU A 137 14.81 18.94 -13.11
N SER A 138 15.35 18.17 -14.07
CA SER A 138 15.68 18.67 -15.40
C SER A 138 15.50 17.61 -16.50
N TRP A 139 15.03 18.05 -17.67
CA TRP A 139 14.89 17.22 -18.88
C TRP A 139 16.23 16.84 -19.51
N SER A 140 17.33 17.54 -19.17
CA SER A 140 18.66 17.26 -19.68
C SER A 140 19.24 15.94 -19.17
N ASP A 141 18.83 15.50 -17.97
CA ASP A 141 19.34 14.30 -17.34
C ASP A 141 18.60 13.02 -17.79
N ALA A 142 17.49 13.20 -18.49
CA ALA A 142 16.62 12.10 -18.95
C ALA A 142 17.21 11.26 -20.10
N ILE A 143 18.24 11.75 -20.78
CA ILE A 143 18.75 11.16 -22.04
C ILE A 143 19.67 9.96 -21.80
N SER A 144 20.17 9.74 -20.59
CA SER A 144 21.23 8.75 -20.33
C SER A 144 20.81 7.48 -19.60
N ILE A 145 19.55 7.31 -19.22
CA ILE A 145 19.15 6.17 -18.41
C ILE A 145 18.04 5.37 -19.12
N GLU A 146 18.42 4.24 -19.69
CA GLU A 146 17.48 3.24 -20.24
C GLU A 146 16.48 2.69 -19.21
N ASN A 147 16.63 3.07 -17.95
CA ASN A 147 15.72 2.76 -16.83
C ASN A 147 14.90 3.99 -16.45
N ILE A 148 14.08 4.44 -17.32
CA ILE A 148 13.31 5.68 -17.26
C ILE A 148 12.57 5.88 -15.94
N CYS A 149 13.03 6.84 -15.14
CA CYS A 149 12.22 7.52 -14.14
C CYS A 149 11.19 8.40 -14.89
N VAL A 150 9.91 8.28 -14.60
CA VAL A 150 8.91 9.20 -15.15
C VAL A 150 8.54 10.20 -14.10
N GLY A 151 8.70 11.47 -14.43
CA GLY A 151 8.29 12.58 -13.58
C GLY A 151 6.80 12.54 -13.28
N LEU A 152 6.46 12.72 -12.02
CA LEU A 152 5.11 12.88 -11.53
C LEU A 152 5.10 14.02 -10.53
N ALA A 153 4.23 15.01 -10.75
CA ALA A 153 4.13 16.16 -9.87
C ALA A 153 3.85 15.71 -8.42
N PRO A 154 4.62 16.18 -7.42
CA PRO A 154 4.49 15.74 -6.02
C PRO A 154 3.08 15.88 -5.46
N ARG A 155 2.31 16.85 -5.95
CA ARG A 155 0.94 17.13 -5.52
C ARG A 155 -0.05 16.02 -5.84
N ILE A 156 0.27 15.15 -6.83
CA ILE A 156 -0.54 14.01 -7.26
C ILE A 156 0.25 12.70 -7.19
N MET A 157 1.26 12.63 -6.35
CA MET A 157 2.15 11.46 -6.22
C MET A 157 1.41 10.12 -6.01
N GLY A 158 0.16 10.17 -5.57
CA GLY A 158 -0.67 8.99 -5.35
C GLY A 158 -0.93 8.16 -6.62
N ILE A 159 -0.85 8.75 -7.81
CA ILE A 159 -1.02 8.01 -9.07
C ILE A 159 0.27 7.36 -9.60
N GLY A 160 1.38 7.43 -8.86
CA GLY A 160 2.66 6.81 -9.25
C GLY A 160 2.54 5.38 -9.78
N PRO A 161 1.82 4.48 -9.09
CA PRO A 161 1.61 3.10 -9.57
C PRO A 161 0.94 3.00 -10.93
N SER A 162 0.03 3.92 -11.28
CA SER A 162 -0.64 3.92 -12.60
C SER A 162 0.33 4.12 -13.77
N ILE A 163 1.50 4.68 -13.50
CA ILE A 163 2.57 4.88 -14.48
C ILE A 163 3.63 3.77 -14.35
N ALA A 164 3.97 3.36 -13.14
CA ALA A 164 5.01 2.35 -12.89
C ALA A 164 4.59 0.96 -13.37
N ILE A 165 3.33 0.56 -13.14
CA ILE A 165 2.81 -0.76 -13.51
C ILE A 165 2.90 -1.02 -15.02
N PRO A 166 2.34 -0.19 -15.90
CA PRO A 166 2.46 -0.41 -17.34
C PRO A 166 3.91 -0.49 -17.82
N LYS A 167 4.81 0.31 -17.21
CA LYS A 167 6.23 0.30 -17.57
C LYS A 167 6.93 -0.99 -17.19
N VAL A 168 6.73 -1.48 -15.98
CA VAL A 168 7.37 -2.74 -15.56
C VAL A 168 6.82 -3.92 -16.35
N LEU A 169 5.53 -3.91 -16.67
CA LEU A 169 4.92 -4.95 -17.51
C LEU A 169 5.50 -4.95 -18.92
N ALA A 170 5.61 -3.79 -19.55
CA ALA A 170 6.22 -3.66 -20.86
C ALA A 170 7.68 -4.16 -20.90
N LYS A 171 8.47 -3.92 -19.84
CA LYS A 171 9.86 -4.41 -19.73
C LYS A 171 9.97 -5.94 -19.73
N VAL A 172 8.94 -6.64 -19.29
CA VAL A 172 8.92 -8.11 -19.24
C VAL A 172 8.02 -8.73 -20.30
N GLY A 173 7.46 -7.92 -21.21
CA GLY A 173 6.60 -8.38 -22.30
C GLY A 173 5.23 -8.87 -21.84
N LEU A 174 4.75 -8.39 -20.71
CA LEU A 174 3.44 -8.73 -20.15
C LEU A 174 2.45 -7.56 -20.28
N THR A 175 1.17 -7.89 -20.21
CA THR A 175 0.04 -6.96 -20.09
C THR A 175 -0.57 -7.06 -18.69
N LYS A 176 -1.50 -6.17 -18.34
CA LYS A 176 -2.25 -6.27 -17.07
C LYS A 176 -3.09 -7.54 -16.97
N ASP A 177 -3.51 -8.10 -18.10
CA ASP A 177 -4.37 -9.28 -18.15
C ASP A 177 -3.59 -10.59 -17.93
N ASP A 178 -2.25 -10.52 -17.94
CA ASP A 178 -1.34 -11.61 -17.59
C ASP A 178 -0.99 -11.64 -16.09
N VAL A 179 -1.55 -10.73 -15.29
CA VAL A 179 -1.25 -10.58 -13.86
C VAL A 179 -2.44 -11.01 -13.02
N ASP A 180 -2.27 -12.03 -12.22
CA ASP A 180 -3.31 -12.57 -11.34
C ASP A 180 -3.54 -11.71 -10.09
N LEU A 181 -2.48 -11.06 -9.59
CA LEU A 181 -2.53 -10.29 -8.35
C LEU A 181 -1.67 -9.02 -8.43
N PHE A 182 -2.28 -7.89 -8.08
CA PHE A 182 -1.58 -6.63 -7.84
C PHE A 182 -1.53 -6.34 -6.35
N GLU A 183 -0.33 -6.27 -5.78
CA GLU A 183 -0.14 -5.80 -4.42
C GLU A 183 0.51 -4.42 -4.46
N VAL A 184 -0.18 -3.41 -3.92
CA VAL A 184 0.29 -2.03 -3.90
C VAL A 184 0.30 -1.53 -2.47
N ARG A 185 1.44 -1.08 -1.95
CA ARG A 185 1.62 -0.65 -0.57
C ARG A 185 1.97 0.83 -0.44
N VAL A 186 1.53 1.41 0.67
CA VAL A 186 1.84 2.78 1.06
C VAL A 186 2.76 2.76 2.26
N THR A 187 3.95 3.36 2.16
CA THR A 187 4.89 3.48 3.28
C THR A 187 5.19 4.94 3.63
N LYS A 188 5.49 5.19 4.91
CA LYS A 188 5.95 6.48 5.44
C LYS A 188 7.42 6.42 5.79
N LYS A 189 8.18 7.44 5.45
CA LYS A 189 9.53 7.59 5.97
C LYS A 189 9.53 8.20 7.38
N LYS A 190 10.59 7.94 8.14
CA LYS A 190 10.77 8.40 9.52
C LYS A 190 10.79 9.93 9.67
N ASP A 191 11.14 10.65 8.61
CA ASP A 191 11.15 12.12 8.51
C ASP A 191 9.78 12.75 8.22
N GLY A 192 8.72 11.93 8.13
CA GLY A 192 7.37 12.39 7.81
C GLY A 192 7.03 12.42 6.32
N SER A 193 7.99 12.22 5.42
CA SER A 193 7.77 12.09 3.99
C SER A 193 7.27 10.68 3.62
N ARG A 194 6.52 10.54 2.53
CA ARG A 194 5.80 9.30 2.19
C ARG A 194 6.07 8.77 0.81
N VAL A 195 5.80 7.48 0.63
CA VAL A 195 5.76 6.82 -0.68
C VAL A 195 4.65 5.76 -0.72
N THR A 196 3.76 5.87 -1.69
CA THR A 196 2.97 4.88 -2.45
C THR A 196 1.69 4.26 -1.86
N MET A 197 0.70 4.04 -2.74
CA MET A 197 -0.63 3.48 -2.48
C MET A 197 -0.73 1.98 -2.68
N ALA A 198 -1.73 1.38 -2.03
CA ALA A 198 -2.13 -0.01 -2.20
C ALA A 198 -3.45 -0.14 -2.98
N VAL A 199 -3.53 -1.12 -3.87
CA VAL A 199 -4.78 -1.59 -4.49
C VAL A 199 -4.76 -3.11 -4.45
N ASP A 200 -5.65 -3.71 -3.61
CA ASP A 200 -6.03 -5.11 -3.72
C ASP A 200 -7.14 -5.24 -4.76
N GLN A 201 -7.03 -6.17 -5.66
CA GLN A 201 -8.14 -6.69 -6.46
C GLN A 201 -8.45 -8.11 -6.07
#